data_cffc1e2ac9879e2aec6c68ebe989238b
#
_entry.id   cffc1e2ac9879e2aec6c68ebe989238b
#
_cell.length_a   1.000
_cell.length_b   1.000
_cell.length_c   1.000
_cell.angle_alpha   90.00
_cell.angle_beta   90.00
_cell.angle_gamma   90.00
#
_symmetry.space_group_name_H-M   'P 1'
#
loop_
_entity.id
_entity.type
_entity.pdbx_description
1 polymer ?
#
loop_
_entity_poly.entity_id
_entity_poly.type
_entity_poly.pdbx_seq_one_letter_code
_entity_poly.pdbx_strand_id
1 'polypeptide(L)'
;MGALSHLRVLDLSRVLAGPWAGQILADLGAEVIKVERPGNGDDTRAWGPPFLKDAYGESTGEAAYYLSANRNKQSVTIDFTKPQGQQLVRELAAKSDILIENFKVGGLEAYGLDYASLKVLNPDLIYCSITGFGQTGPYAKRAGYDFMVQGLGGLMSLTGRPEGEEGAGPVKVGVALTDILTGLYSTVAILAALAHRQHDGGGQHIDMALLDVQVACLANQAMNYLTTGVAPQRLGNAHPNIVPYQDFPTADGDFILTVGNDSQFRKFAEVAGRPEWVDDPRFATNKLRVANRSELVPLIRQATVFKTTAQWVAQLEAVGVPCGPINDLAQVFADPQVQARGLAMQLPHALAGLVPQVASPIRLSKTPVEYRNAPPLLGEHTRQVLEQVLGLKAATVEALRRSGVV
;
A
#
# COMPACT_ATOMS: atom_id res chain seq x y z
N MET A 1 -10.43 0.78 -23.27
CA MET A 1 -9.84 -0.47 -22.73
C MET A 1 -8.60 -0.12 -21.95
N GLY A 2 -8.48 -0.61 -20.71
CA GLY A 2 -7.32 -0.41 -19.86
C GLY A 2 -6.05 -1.03 -20.43
N ALA A 3 -4.90 -0.60 -19.97
CA ALA A 3 -3.59 -1.04 -20.47
C ALA A 3 -3.37 -2.56 -20.37
N LEU A 4 -3.97 -3.21 -19.36
CA LEU A 4 -3.84 -4.64 -19.09
C LEU A 4 -5.11 -5.46 -19.40
N SER A 5 -6.04 -4.93 -20.22
CA SER A 5 -7.33 -5.58 -20.49
C SER A 5 -7.24 -6.93 -21.21
N HIS A 6 -6.07 -7.28 -21.72
CA HIS A 6 -5.77 -8.56 -22.36
C HIS A 6 -5.25 -9.63 -21.37
N LEU A 7 -5.09 -9.30 -20.09
CA LEU A 7 -4.50 -10.18 -19.08
C LEU A 7 -5.54 -10.66 -18.07
N ARG A 8 -5.37 -11.90 -17.63
CA ARG A 8 -6.11 -12.52 -16.53
C ARG A 8 -5.20 -12.80 -15.35
N VAL A 9 -5.63 -12.40 -14.17
CA VAL A 9 -4.94 -12.59 -12.88
C VAL A 9 -5.77 -13.53 -12.03
N LEU A 10 -5.17 -14.61 -11.53
CA LEU A 10 -5.72 -15.47 -10.50
C LEU A 10 -5.16 -15.03 -9.15
N ASP A 11 -6.01 -14.42 -8.32
CA ASP A 11 -5.64 -13.88 -7.00
C ASP A 11 -6.06 -14.86 -5.90
N LEU A 12 -5.11 -15.65 -5.39
CA LEU A 12 -5.30 -16.54 -4.24
C LEU A 12 -4.93 -15.85 -2.92
N SER A 13 -4.46 -14.62 -2.99
CA SER A 13 -3.93 -13.90 -1.83
C SER A 13 -5.03 -13.38 -0.90
N ARG A 14 -4.67 -13.11 0.35
CA ARG A 14 -5.54 -12.61 1.40
C ARG A 14 -4.92 -11.40 2.10
N VAL A 15 -5.69 -10.73 2.90
CA VAL A 15 -5.33 -9.60 3.76
C VAL A 15 -5.07 -8.33 2.94
N LEU A 16 -3.81 -7.91 2.70
CA LEU A 16 -3.58 -6.60 2.10
C LEU A 16 -2.54 -6.60 0.97
N ALA A 17 -1.32 -7.08 1.17
CA ALA A 17 -0.23 -6.92 0.20
C ALA A 17 -0.57 -7.49 -1.18
N GLY A 18 -1.00 -8.76 -1.25
CA GLY A 18 -1.43 -9.39 -2.49
C GLY A 18 -2.71 -8.78 -3.06
N PRO A 19 -3.79 -8.62 -2.25
CA PRO A 19 -5.00 -7.95 -2.69
C PRO A 19 -4.76 -6.53 -3.23
N TRP A 20 -3.83 -5.77 -2.66
CA TRP A 20 -3.44 -4.44 -3.15
C TRP A 20 -2.81 -4.50 -4.54
N ALA A 21 -1.89 -5.45 -4.78
CA ALA A 21 -1.33 -5.70 -6.11
C ALA A 21 -2.43 -6.10 -7.12
N GLY A 22 -3.29 -7.05 -6.73
CA GLY A 22 -4.43 -7.48 -7.54
C GLY A 22 -5.37 -6.33 -7.91
N GLN A 23 -5.67 -5.42 -6.96
CA GLN A 23 -6.50 -4.24 -7.22
C GLN A 23 -5.83 -3.27 -8.21
N ILE A 24 -4.52 -3.02 -8.10
CA ILE A 24 -3.80 -2.14 -9.03
C ILE A 24 -3.86 -2.73 -10.44
N LEU A 25 -3.63 -4.02 -10.61
CA LEU A 25 -3.74 -4.69 -11.91
C LEU A 25 -5.16 -4.63 -12.47
N ALA A 26 -6.17 -4.80 -11.61
CA ALA A 26 -7.59 -4.67 -11.99
C ALA A 26 -7.95 -3.24 -12.42
N ASP A 27 -7.46 -2.22 -11.72
CA ASP A 27 -7.63 -0.81 -12.07
C ASP A 27 -6.99 -0.47 -13.42
N LEU A 28 -5.88 -1.12 -13.75
CA LEU A 28 -5.20 -1.00 -15.05
C LEU A 28 -5.88 -1.81 -16.16
N GLY A 29 -6.97 -2.50 -15.86
CA GLY A 29 -7.83 -3.17 -16.84
C GLY A 29 -7.78 -4.69 -16.83
N ALA A 30 -6.87 -5.34 -16.10
CA ALA A 30 -6.81 -6.80 -16.04
C ALA A 30 -8.12 -7.41 -15.48
N GLU A 31 -8.46 -8.60 -15.97
CA GLU A 31 -9.49 -9.45 -15.37
C GLU A 31 -8.88 -10.12 -14.13
N VAL A 32 -9.37 -9.80 -12.93
CA VAL A 32 -8.85 -10.35 -11.68
C VAL A 32 -9.89 -11.26 -11.03
N ILE A 33 -9.59 -12.55 -10.97
CA ILE A 33 -10.40 -13.59 -10.32
C ILE A 33 -9.81 -13.85 -8.94
N LYS A 34 -10.50 -13.40 -7.89
CA LYS A 34 -10.13 -13.65 -6.49
C LYS A 34 -10.78 -14.92 -6.01
N VAL A 35 -9.96 -15.93 -5.70
CA VAL A 35 -10.44 -17.19 -5.12
C VAL A 35 -10.48 -17.07 -3.61
N GLU A 36 -11.64 -17.33 -3.04
CA GLU A 36 -11.90 -17.22 -1.62
C GLU A 36 -12.47 -18.55 -1.06
N ARG A 37 -12.27 -18.76 0.24
CA ARG A 37 -12.85 -19.94 0.91
C ARG A 37 -14.37 -19.80 1.01
N PRO A 38 -15.18 -20.83 0.68
CA PRO A 38 -16.61 -20.80 0.91
C PRO A 38 -16.96 -20.49 2.37
N GLY A 39 -17.99 -19.68 2.57
CA GLY A 39 -18.52 -19.30 3.88
C GLY A 39 -17.83 -18.13 4.56
N ASN A 40 -16.49 -18.11 4.62
CA ASN A 40 -15.74 -17.08 5.37
C ASN A 40 -15.02 -16.06 4.47
N GLY A 41 -14.58 -16.48 3.29
CA GLY A 41 -13.82 -15.62 2.37
C GLY A 41 -12.44 -15.24 2.88
N ASP A 42 -12.01 -14.05 2.47
CA ASP A 42 -10.81 -13.37 2.96
C ASP A 42 -11.01 -12.95 4.42
N ASP A 43 -9.99 -13.13 5.27
CA ASP A 43 -10.04 -12.79 6.69
C ASP A 43 -10.48 -11.33 6.93
N THR A 44 -10.14 -10.43 6.01
CA THR A 44 -10.49 -9.00 6.09
C THR A 44 -11.97 -8.71 5.96
N ARG A 45 -12.78 -9.66 5.47
CA ARG A 45 -14.25 -9.52 5.47
C ARG A 45 -14.83 -9.41 6.87
N ALA A 46 -14.15 -10.03 7.86
CA ALA A 46 -14.56 -9.99 9.27
C ALA A 46 -13.85 -8.89 10.08
N TRP A 47 -12.91 -8.14 9.48
CA TRP A 47 -12.12 -7.13 10.20
C TRP A 47 -12.85 -5.78 10.29
N GLY A 48 -13.90 -5.75 11.05
CA GLY A 48 -14.66 -4.57 11.42
C GLY A 48 -14.94 -4.54 12.93
N PRO A 49 -15.54 -3.46 13.45
CA PRO A 49 -16.01 -2.26 12.74
C PRO A 49 -14.86 -1.40 12.17
N PRO A 50 -15.13 -0.50 11.19
CA PRO A 50 -16.44 -0.19 10.64
C PRO A 50 -16.89 -1.17 9.54
N PHE A 51 -18.21 -1.34 9.44
CA PHE A 51 -18.86 -2.04 8.34
C PHE A 51 -19.66 -1.06 7.48
N LEU A 52 -19.74 -1.34 6.18
CA LEU A 52 -20.56 -0.57 5.25
C LEU A 52 -22.03 -0.64 5.68
N LYS A 53 -22.73 0.49 5.61
CA LYS A 53 -24.14 0.59 5.93
C LYS A 53 -24.99 0.58 4.65
N ASP A 54 -26.17 0.01 4.71
CA ASP A 54 -27.17 0.08 3.66
C ASP A 54 -27.92 1.43 3.66
N ALA A 55 -28.92 1.56 2.79
CA ALA A 55 -29.74 2.75 2.67
C ALA A 55 -30.58 3.05 3.93
N TYR A 56 -30.76 2.09 4.81
CA TYR A 56 -31.52 2.21 6.06
C TYR A 56 -30.61 2.47 7.27
N GLY A 57 -29.29 2.51 7.06
CA GLY A 57 -28.29 2.71 8.12
C GLY A 57 -27.90 1.43 8.85
N GLU A 58 -28.39 0.27 8.41
CA GLU A 58 -28.06 -1.02 8.97
C GLU A 58 -26.73 -1.56 8.42
N SER A 59 -26.03 -2.37 9.22
CA SER A 59 -24.76 -2.97 8.80
C SER A 59 -24.98 -4.01 7.71
N THR A 60 -24.25 -3.90 6.60
CA THR A 60 -24.27 -4.92 5.53
C THR A 60 -23.39 -6.13 5.85
N GLY A 61 -22.53 -6.05 6.86
CA GLY A 61 -21.49 -7.04 7.13
C GLY A 61 -20.23 -6.89 6.29
N GLU A 62 -20.20 -5.99 5.30
CA GLU A 62 -19.01 -5.72 4.46
C GLU A 62 -18.03 -4.81 5.20
N ALA A 63 -16.90 -5.35 5.62
CA ALA A 63 -15.88 -4.61 6.39
C ALA A 63 -15.13 -3.60 5.52
N ALA A 64 -14.93 -2.39 6.03
CA ALA A 64 -14.19 -1.34 5.34
C ALA A 64 -12.77 -1.78 4.94
N TYR A 65 -12.15 -2.66 5.70
CA TYR A 65 -10.84 -3.20 5.38
C TYR A 65 -10.85 -3.99 4.07
N TYR A 66 -11.79 -4.92 3.90
CA TYR A 66 -11.96 -5.67 2.64
C TYR A 66 -12.25 -4.74 1.46
N LEU A 67 -13.12 -3.75 1.68
CA LEU A 67 -13.53 -2.79 0.66
C LEU A 67 -12.36 -1.94 0.13
N SER A 68 -11.31 -1.74 0.93
CA SER A 68 -10.17 -0.89 0.57
C SER A 68 -9.26 -1.47 -0.52
N ALA A 69 -9.25 -2.81 -0.73
CA ALA A 69 -8.25 -3.49 -1.56
C ALA A 69 -8.84 -4.46 -2.61
N ASN A 70 -10.17 -4.44 -2.86
CA ASN A 70 -10.78 -5.48 -3.68
C ASN A 70 -11.74 -4.98 -4.78
N ARG A 71 -11.75 -3.67 -5.11
CA ARG A 71 -12.55 -3.20 -6.27
C ARG A 71 -12.06 -3.79 -7.59
N ASN A 72 -12.94 -3.83 -8.57
CA ASN A 72 -12.68 -4.37 -9.91
C ASN A 72 -12.35 -5.86 -9.98
N LYS A 73 -12.47 -6.61 -8.86
CA LYS A 73 -12.23 -8.05 -8.83
C LYS A 73 -13.54 -8.83 -8.97
N GLN A 74 -13.41 -10.10 -9.36
CA GLN A 74 -14.47 -11.09 -9.38
C GLN A 74 -14.23 -12.07 -8.22
N SER A 75 -15.11 -12.12 -7.22
CA SER A 75 -15.02 -13.09 -6.11
C SER A 75 -15.58 -14.44 -6.54
N VAL A 76 -14.78 -15.48 -6.37
CA VAL A 76 -15.13 -16.87 -6.65
C VAL A 76 -14.82 -17.72 -5.42
N THR A 77 -15.82 -18.40 -4.90
CA THR A 77 -15.59 -19.34 -3.79
C THR A 77 -15.11 -20.69 -4.30
N ILE A 78 -13.96 -21.17 -3.81
CA ILE A 78 -13.43 -22.52 -4.09
C ILE A 78 -12.70 -23.04 -2.83
N ASP A 79 -13.13 -24.20 -2.34
CA ASP A 79 -12.41 -24.94 -1.30
C ASP A 79 -11.34 -25.84 -1.93
N PHE A 80 -10.14 -25.32 -2.13
CA PHE A 80 -9.02 -26.09 -2.68
C PHE A 80 -8.36 -27.04 -1.66
N THR A 81 -8.88 -27.18 -0.45
CA THR A 81 -8.50 -28.32 0.42
C THR A 81 -9.10 -29.62 -0.09
N LYS A 82 -10.14 -29.53 -0.93
CA LYS A 82 -10.78 -30.67 -1.58
C LYS A 82 -10.18 -30.94 -2.97
N PRO A 83 -10.04 -32.21 -3.39
CA PRO A 83 -9.45 -32.54 -4.69
C PRO A 83 -10.13 -31.88 -5.89
N GLN A 84 -11.45 -31.76 -5.86
CA GLN A 84 -12.21 -31.07 -6.92
C GLN A 84 -11.90 -29.56 -6.96
N GLY A 85 -11.76 -28.91 -5.79
CA GLY A 85 -11.39 -27.51 -5.68
C GLY A 85 -9.95 -27.27 -6.19
N GLN A 86 -9.01 -28.17 -5.88
CA GLN A 86 -7.64 -28.13 -6.42
C GLN A 86 -7.66 -28.16 -7.97
N GLN A 87 -8.48 -29.07 -8.53
CA GLN A 87 -8.61 -29.19 -9.98
C GLN A 87 -9.15 -27.89 -10.59
N LEU A 88 -10.18 -27.27 -10.01
CA LEU A 88 -10.72 -26.00 -10.49
C LEU A 88 -9.67 -24.87 -10.47
N VAL A 89 -8.88 -24.77 -9.39
CA VAL A 89 -7.82 -23.75 -9.30
C VAL A 89 -6.71 -24.01 -10.32
N ARG A 90 -6.31 -25.27 -10.56
CA ARG A 90 -5.34 -25.62 -11.62
C ARG A 90 -5.85 -25.25 -13.02
N GLU A 91 -7.12 -25.51 -13.29
CA GLU A 91 -7.74 -25.16 -14.59
C GLU A 91 -7.85 -23.63 -14.78
N LEU A 92 -8.13 -22.87 -13.72
CA LEU A 92 -8.10 -21.41 -13.75
C LEU A 92 -6.66 -20.90 -13.96
N ALA A 93 -5.66 -21.47 -13.26
CA ALA A 93 -4.25 -21.10 -13.42
C ALA A 93 -3.74 -21.38 -14.85
N ALA A 94 -4.17 -22.49 -15.45
CA ALA A 94 -3.83 -22.83 -16.84
C ALA A 94 -4.37 -21.80 -17.87
N LYS A 95 -5.39 -21.03 -17.48
CA LYS A 95 -6.02 -19.98 -18.33
C LYS A 95 -5.69 -18.57 -17.87
N SER A 96 -4.76 -18.41 -16.94
CA SER A 96 -4.36 -17.12 -16.38
C SER A 96 -2.93 -16.76 -16.78
N ASP A 97 -2.67 -15.47 -16.92
CA ASP A 97 -1.34 -14.92 -17.21
C ASP A 97 -0.50 -14.77 -15.95
N ILE A 98 -1.17 -14.46 -14.84
CA ILE A 98 -0.55 -14.11 -13.56
C ILE A 98 -1.28 -14.88 -12.45
N LEU A 99 -0.53 -15.38 -11.48
CA LEU A 99 -1.07 -15.86 -10.21
C LEU A 99 -0.38 -15.11 -9.07
N ILE A 100 -1.18 -14.65 -8.10
CA ILE A 100 -0.70 -13.99 -6.86
C ILE A 100 -1.16 -14.82 -5.67
N GLU A 101 -0.23 -15.15 -4.77
CA GLU A 101 -0.55 -15.86 -3.54
C GLU A 101 0.29 -15.33 -2.36
N ASN A 102 -0.19 -15.54 -1.11
CA ASN A 102 0.55 -15.17 0.09
C ASN A 102 0.43 -16.22 1.21
N PHE A 103 0.49 -17.49 0.82
CA PHE A 103 0.53 -18.60 1.76
C PHE A 103 1.94 -18.80 2.35
N LYS A 104 2.03 -19.57 3.41
CA LYS A 104 3.32 -19.95 3.97
C LYS A 104 4.12 -20.74 2.92
N VAL A 105 5.44 -20.56 2.92
CA VAL A 105 6.35 -21.31 2.05
C VAL A 105 6.06 -22.82 2.14
N GLY A 106 5.86 -23.46 0.99
CA GLY A 106 5.47 -24.86 0.86
C GLY A 106 3.98 -25.14 1.13
N GLY A 107 3.20 -24.16 1.55
CA GLY A 107 1.78 -24.36 1.93
C GLY A 107 0.86 -24.77 0.79
N LEU A 108 1.22 -24.47 -0.45
CA LEU A 108 0.46 -24.83 -1.65
C LEU A 108 0.95 -26.12 -2.33
N GLU A 109 2.12 -26.64 -1.96
CA GLU A 109 2.70 -27.86 -2.54
C GLU A 109 1.79 -29.08 -2.36
N ALA A 110 1.22 -29.25 -1.17
CA ALA A 110 0.32 -30.36 -0.87
C ALA A 110 -0.96 -30.38 -1.72
N TYR A 111 -1.28 -29.25 -2.33
CA TYR A 111 -2.46 -29.08 -3.20
C TYR A 111 -2.10 -29.07 -4.69
N GLY A 112 -0.80 -29.13 -5.05
CA GLY A 112 -0.31 -29.02 -6.41
C GLY A 112 -0.63 -27.65 -7.03
N LEU A 113 -0.58 -26.60 -6.20
CA LEU A 113 -0.86 -25.20 -6.56
C LEU A 113 0.36 -24.29 -6.41
N ASP A 114 1.53 -24.87 -6.11
CA ASP A 114 2.82 -24.20 -6.10
C ASP A 114 3.34 -23.92 -7.51
N TYR A 115 4.34 -23.07 -7.63
CA TYR A 115 4.90 -22.67 -8.93
C TYR A 115 5.40 -23.88 -9.74
N ALA A 116 6.12 -24.81 -9.12
CA ALA A 116 6.68 -25.97 -9.84
C ALA A 116 5.58 -26.84 -10.46
N SER A 117 4.46 -27.04 -9.75
CA SER A 117 3.31 -27.80 -10.23
C SER A 117 2.56 -27.06 -11.35
N LEU A 118 2.30 -25.76 -11.17
CA LEU A 118 1.52 -24.98 -12.14
C LEU A 118 2.29 -24.61 -13.40
N LYS A 119 3.60 -24.44 -13.32
CA LYS A 119 4.48 -24.21 -14.47
C LYS A 119 4.39 -25.34 -15.51
N VAL A 120 4.16 -26.56 -15.09
CA VAL A 120 3.98 -27.70 -16.01
C VAL A 120 2.70 -27.56 -16.84
N LEU A 121 1.65 -26.98 -16.23
CA LEU A 121 0.36 -26.75 -16.88
C LEU A 121 0.36 -25.48 -17.74
N ASN A 122 1.06 -24.46 -17.30
CA ASN A 122 1.16 -23.17 -17.96
C ASN A 122 2.61 -22.63 -17.85
N PRO A 123 3.48 -22.93 -18.81
CA PRO A 123 4.87 -22.45 -18.80
C PRO A 123 5.02 -20.93 -18.88
N ASP A 124 3.99 -20.24 -19.35
CA ASP A 124 3.96 -18.77 -19.48
C ASP A 124 3.42 -18.06 -18.23
N LEU A 125 3.05 -18.82 -17.20
CA LEU A 125 2.49 -18.26 -15.96
C LEU A 125 3.52 -17.45 -15.19
N ILE A 126 3.20 -16.19 -14.92
CA ILE A 126 3.93 -15.37 -13.95
C ILE A 126 3.33 -15.63 -12.57
N TYR A 127 4.13 -16.23 -11.69
CA TYR A 127 3.70 -16.66 -10.36
C TYR A 127 4.35 -15.77 -9.29
N CYS A 128 3.56 -14.99 -8.55
CA CYS A 128 4.05 -14.08 -7.51
C CYS A 128 3.69 -14.62 -6.12
N SER A 129 4.71 -15.08 -5.39
CA SER A 129 4.60 -15.46 -3.98
C SER A 129 4.97 -14.28 -3.09
N ILE A 130 4.05 -13.86 -2.21
CA ILE A 130 4.27 -12.79 -1.24
C ILE A 130 4.35 -13.42 0.14
N THR A 131 5.51 -13.32 0.79
CA THR A 131 5.76 -13.93 2.11
C THR A 131 6.36 -12.92 3.09
N GLY A 132 6.43 -13.27 4.37
CA GLY A 132 7.06 -12.39 5.36
C GLY A 132 8.57 -12.24 5.15
N PHE A 133 9.26 -13.32 4.72
CA PHE A 133 10.72 -13.41 4.77
C PHE A 133 11.37 -14.04 3.53
N GLY A 134 10.62 -14.25 2.45
CA GLY A 134 11.11 -14.89 1.22
C GLY A 134 11.05 -16.43 1.27
N GLN A 135 11.32 -17.02 0.10
CA GLN A 135 11.26 -18.49 -0.09
C GLN A 135 12.47 -19.22 0.51
N THR A 136 13.55 -18.50 0.83
CA THR A 136 14.82 -19.05 1.30
C THR A 136 15.29 -18.37 2.59
N GLY A 137 16.37 -18.88 3.18
CA GLY A 137 16.98 -18.29 4.36
C GLY A 137 16.38 -18.80 5.69
N PRO A 138 16.95 -18.34 6.82
CA PRO A 138 16.63 -18.90 8.14
C PRO A 138 15.19 -18.63 8.61
N TYR A 139 14.51 -17.62 8.04
CA TYR A 139 13.16 -17.24 8.41
C TYR A 139 12.07 -17.64 7.40
N ALA A 140 12.40 -18.34 6.33
CA ALA A 140 11.47 -18.68 5.25
C ALA A 140 10.16 -19.33 5.74
N LYS A 141 10.22 -20.18 6.79
CA LYS A 141 9.04 -20.86 7.35
C LYS A 141 8.26 -20.05 8.40
N ARG A 142 8.74 -18.83 8.75
CA ARG A 142 8.04 -17.98 9.73
C ARG A 142 6.86 -17.25 9.08
N ALA A 143 5.78 -17.10 9.83
CA ALA A 143 4.72 -16.20 9.44
C ALA A 143 5.20 -14.76 9.58
N GLY A 144 4.79 -13.89 8.63
CA GLY A 144 5.07 -12.46 8.63
C GLY A 144 3.76 -11.67 8.52
N TYR A 145 3.67 -10.60 9.31
CA TYR A 145 2.61 -9.58 9.21
C TYR A 145 3.26 -8.20 9.23
N ASP A 146 2.61 -7.22 8.61
CA ASP A 146 3.10 -5.85 8.47
C ASP A 146 3.71 -5.29 9.75
N PHE A 147 2.96 -5.28 10.87
CA PHE A 147 3.43 -4.69 12.12
C PHE A 147 4.70 -5.35 12.66
N MET A 148 4.77 -6.68 12.60
CA MET A 148 5.97 -7.41 13.02
C MET A 148 7.16 -7.07 12.12
N VAL A 149 6.94 -6.93 10.81
CA VAL A 149 8.00 -6.60 9.86
C VAL A 149 8.43 -5.14 9.98
N GLN A 150 7.54 -4.19 10.28
CA GLN A 150 7.93 -2.82 10.63
C GLN A 150 8.91 -2.80 11.82
N GLY A 151 8.70 -3.68 12.80
CA GLY A 151 9.62 -3.83 13.93
C GLY A 151 10.95 -4.48 13.53
N LEU A 152 10.89 -5.66 12.92
CA LEU A 152 12.09 -6.43 12.53
C LEU A 152 12.91 -5.75 11.43
N GLY A 153 12.25 -5.08 10.49
CA GLY A 153 12.86 -4.40 9.35
C GLY A 153 13.35 -2.98 9.65
N GLY A 154 13.38 -2.55 10.93
CA GLY A 154 14.03 -1.32 11.36
C GLY A 154 13.18 -0.05 11.27
N LEU A 155 12.00 -0.05 10.62
CA LEU A 155 11.18 1.16 10.48
C LEU A 155 10.79 1.75 11.83
N MET A 156 10.36 0.93 12.78
CA MET A 156 9.96 1.39 14.11
C MET A 156 11.12 1.97 14.92
N SER A 157 12.37 1.57 14.63
CA SER A 157 13.54 2.17 15.29
C SER A 157 13.79 3.63 14.87
N LEU A 158 13.21 4.05 13.74
CA LEU A 158 13.32 5.39 13.18
C LEU A 158 12.09 6.26 13.45
N THR A 159 10.94 5.63 13.72
CA THR A 159 9.64 6.29 13.87
C THR A 159 9.26 6.38 15.35
N GLY A 160 8.91 7.59 15.80
CA GLY A 160 8.56 7.88 17.18
C GLY A 160 9.33 9.06 17.75
N ARG A 161 9.01 9.44 18.99
CA ARG A 161 9.68 10.56 19.67
C ARG A 161 11.10 10.20 20.09
N PRO A 162 12.01 11.19 20.10
CA PRO A 162 13.38 11.03 20.59
C PRO A 162 13.45 10.49 22.01
N GLU A 163 14.56 9.83 22.35
CA GLU A 163 14.83 9.44 23.72
C GLU A 163 14.93 10.66 24.63
N GLY A 164 14.38 10.55 25.85
CA GLY A 164 14.34 11.63 26.83
C GLY A 164 13.15 12.58 26.73
N GLU A 165 12.33 12.48 25.69
CA GLU A 165 11.07 13.21 25.59
C GLU A 165 9.90 12.40 26.19
N GLU A 166 8.85 13.10 26.62
CA GLU A 166 7.61 12.44 27.08
C GLU A 166 6.97 11.66 25.93
N GLY A 167 6.65 10.38 26.16
CA GLY A 167 6.16 9.47 25.16
C GLY A 167 7.22 8.96 24.18
N ALA A 168 8.51 9.03 24.54
CA ALA A 168 9.60 8.42 23.79
C ALA A 168 9.37 6.92 23.55
N GLY A 169 9.78 6.43 22.39
CA GLY A 169 9.72 5.01 22.06
C GLY A 169 9.44 4.75 20.59
N PRO A 170 9.63 3.49 20.15
CA PRO A 170 9.31 3.05 18.80
C PRO A 170 7.79 3.08 18.55
N VAL A 171 7.40 3.65 17.42
CA VAL A 171 5.99 3.70 16.99
C VAL A 171 5.88 3.14 15.57
N LYS A 172 4.87 2.31 15.32
CA LYS A 172 4.55 1.87 13.96
C LYS A 172 3.89 2.99 13.16
N VAL A 173 4.01 2.94 11.85
CA VAL A 173 3.21 3.81 10.96
C VAL A 173 1.72 3.45 11.10
N GLY A 174 0.84 4.45 11.06
CA GLY A 174 -0.60 4.29 11.31
C GLY A 174 -1.34 3.40 10.30
N VAL A 175 -0.78 3.22 9.11
CA VAL A 175 -1.26 2.30 8.07
C VAL A 175 -0.34 1.07 7.98
N ALA A 176 -0.81 -0.03 7.39
CA ALA A 176 0.01 -1.22 7.10
C ALA A 176 0.95 -0.92 5.92
N LEU A 177 1.95 -0.06 6.16
CA LEU A 177 2.79 0.53 5.12
C LEU A 177 3.65 -0.50 4.40
N THR A 178 4.18 -1.49 5.12
CA THR A 178 4.99 -2.57 4.55
C THR A 178 4.17 -3.42 3.58
N ASP A 179 2.91 -3.74 3.92
CA ASP A 179 2.01 -4.47 3.03
C ASP A 179 1.72 -3.67 1.76
N ILE A 180 1.40 -2.38 1.87
CA ILE A 180 1.11 -1.50 0.73
C ILE A 180 2.33 -1.41 -0.20
N LEU A 181 3.52 -1.18 0.35
CA LEU A 181 4.77 -1.12 -0.41
C LEU A 181 5.08 -2.46 -1.07
N THR A 182 4.85 -3.58 -0.38
CA THR A 182 5.02 -4.92 -0.93
C THR A 182 4.06 -5.17 -2.10
N GLY A 183 2.80 -4.74 -1.99
CA GLY A 183 1.85 -4.79 -3.10
C GLY A 183 2.30 -3.97 -4.31
N LEU A 184 2.86 -2.78 -4.09
CA LEU A 184 3.44 -1.95 -5.15
C LEU A 184 4.66 -2.61 -5.79
N TYR A 185 5.63 -3.12 -5.01
CA TYR A 185 6.79 -3.84 -5.54
C TYR A 185 6.39 -5.12 -6.27
N SER A 186 5.37 -5.86 -5.77
CA SER A 186 4.82 -7.01 -6.46
C SER A 186 4.24 -6.63 -7.84
N THR A 187 3.51 -5.53 -7.91
CA THR A 187 2.97 -5.01 -9.18
C THR A 187 4.12 -4.65 -10.15
N VAL A 188 5.16 -3.97 -9.68
CA VAL A 188 6.34 -3.64 -10.50
C VAL A 188 7.04 -4.90 -11.01
N ALA A 189 7.26 -5.89 -10.12
CA ALA A 189 7.89 -7.17 -10.50
C ALA A 189 7.05 -7.95 -11.53
N ILE A 190 5.72 -7.98 -11.35
CA ILE A 190 4.79 -8.60 -12.30
C ILE A 190 4.88 -7.90 -13.68
N LEU A 191 4.87 -6.57 -13.72
CA LEU A 191 4.99 -5.81 -14.97
C LEU A 191 6.36 -6.03 -15.64
N ALA A 192 7.44 -6.13 -14.87
CA ALA A 192 8.77 -6.48 -15.39
C ALA A 192 8.80 -7.90 -15.96
N ALA A 193 8.17 -8.87 -15.27
CA ALA A 193 8.06 -10.24 -15.76
C ALA A 193 7.23 -10.34 -17.03
N LEU A 194 6.15 -9.54 -17.16
CA LEU A 194 5.36 -9.43 -18.38
C LEU A 194 6.18 -8.86 -19.55
N ALA A 195 6.97 -7.82 -19.30
CA ALA A 195 7.86 -7.26 -20.31
C ALA A 195 8.90 -8.28 -20.78
N HIS A 196 9.51 -9.04 -19.85
CA HIS A 196 10.42 -10.14 -20.19
C HIS A 196 9.72 -11.21 -21.03
N ARG A 197 8.51 -11.66 -20.62
CA ARG A 197 7.73 -12.68 -21.34
C ARG A 197 7.44 -12.28 -22.79
N GLN A 198 7.22 -10.99 -23.06
CA GLN A 198 6.97 -10.48 -24.41
C GLN A 198 8.20 -10.54 -25.33
N HIS A 199 9.41 -10.52 -24.77
CA HIS A 199 10.66 -10.56 -25.55
C HIS A 199 11.24 -11.97 -25.68
N ASP A 200 11.40 -12.65 -24.56
CA ASP A 200 12.14 -13.91 -24.50
C ASP A 200 11.23 -15.14 -24.33
N GLY A 201 9.94 -14.90 -24.08
CA GLY A 201 8.96 -15.94 -23.78
C GLY A 201 9.10 -16.53 -22.39
N GLY A 202 8.04 -17.26 -21.96
CA GLY A 202 8.01 -17.98 -20.69
C GLY A 202 7.65 -17.11 -19.47
N GLY A 203 6.94 -17.75 -18.53
CA GLY A 203 6.66 -17.19 -17.23
C GLY A 203 7.83 -17.37 -16.27
N GLN A 204 7.69 -16.80 -15.06
CA GLN A 204 8.69 -16.93 -13.99
C GLN A 204 8.08 -16.85 -12.61
N HIS A 205 8.83 -17.31 -11.62
CA HIS A 205 8.50 -17.15 -10.21
C HIS A 205 9.05 -15.82 -9.69
N ILE A 206 8.21 -15.09 -8.98
CA ILE A 206 8.56 -13.87 -8.27
C ILE A 206 8.50 -14.19 -6.78
N ASP A 207 9.64 -14.13 -6.10
CA ASP A 207 9.77 -14.24 -4.64
C ASP A 207 9.77 -12.83 -4.05
N MET A 208 8.66 -12.43 -3.40
CA MET A 208 8.50 -11.11 -2.82
C MET A 208 8.38 -11.24 -1.30
N ALA A 209 9.34 -10.66 -0.57
CA ALA A 209 9.35 -10.70 0.89
C ALA A 209 9.03 -9.33 1.49
N LEU A 210 8.13 -9.31 2.48
CA LEU A 210 7.82 -8.09 3.23
C LEU A 210 9.08 -7.47 3.87
N LEU A 211 9.95 -8.33 4.43
CA LEU A 211 11.18 -7.86 5.07
C LEU A 211 12.13 -7.19 4.07
N ASP A 212 12.31 -7.77 2.89
CA ASP A 212 13.20 -7.22 1.87
C ASP A 212 12.71 -5.85 1.38
N VAL A 213 11.39 -5.75 1.15
CA VAL A 213 10.75 -4.49 0.77
C VAL A 213 10.91 -3.45 1.88
N GLN A 214 10.66 -3.84 3.15
CA GLN A 214 10.81 -2.93 4.28
C GLN A 214 12.25 -2.40 4.38
N VAL A 215 13.25 -3.27 4.28
CA VAL A 215 14.67 -2.87 4.34
C VAL A 215 15.04 -1.98 3.16
N ALA A 216 14.61 -2.31 1.95
CA ALA A 216 14.85 -1.47 0.77
C ALA A 216 14.23 -0.06 0.93
N CYS A 217 13.07 0.04 1.59
CA CYS A 217 12.38 1.31 1.81
C CYS A 217 12.96 2.17 2.95
N LEU A 218 13.98 1.72 3.67
CA LEU A 218 14.69 2.56 4.64
C LEU A 218 15.55 3.66 3.98
N ALA A 219 15.82 3.54 2.69
CA ALA A 219 16.43 4.55 1.83
C ALA A 219 17.67 5.24 2.45
N ASN A 220 17.60 6.59 2.63
CA ASN A 220 18.71 7.38 3.19
C ASN A 220 19.10 6.98 4.61
N GLN A 221 18.17 6.49 5.43
CA GLN A 221 18.49 6.05 6.80
C GLN A 221 19.33 4.77 6.80
N ALA A 222 19.02 3.82 5.92
CA ALA A 222 19.88 2.65 5.72
C ALA A 222 21.28 3.07 5.24
N MET A 223 21.36 4.01 4.29
CA MET A 223 22.65 4.52 3.80
C MET A 223 23.42 5.31 4.88
N ASN A 224 22.75 6.07 5.73
CA ASN A 224 23.40 6.70 6.89
C ASN A 224 24.08 5.66 7.79
N TYR A 225 23.39 4.55 8.09
CA TYR A 225 23.98 3.46 8.87
C TYR A 225 25.13 2.76 8.14
N LEU A 226 24.92 2.34 6.90
CA LEU A 226 25.92 1.60 6.13
C LEU A 226 27.20 2.40 5.88
N THR A 227 27.09 3.73 5.79
CA THR A 227 28.22 4.63 5.57
C THR A 227 29.01 4.92 6.85
N THR A 228 28.34 4.98 7.99
CA THR A 228 28.94 5.44 9.27
C THR A 228 29.14 4.32 10.29
N GLY A 229 28.41 3.21 10.17
CA GLY A 229 28.34 2.17 11.19
C GLY A 229 27.53 2.58 12.44
N VAL A 230 26.95 3.79 12.44
CA VAL A 230 26.20 4.32 13.57
C VAL A 230 24.69 4.20 13.31
N ALA A 231 23.99 3.46 14.16
CA ALA A 231 22.54 3.29 14.04
C ALA A 231 21.83 4.64 14.23
N PRO A 232 20.98 5.06 13.26
CA PRO A 232 20.19 6.28 13.38
C PRO A 232 19.22 6.18 14.57
N GLN A 233 19.00 7.32 15.21
CA GLN A 233 18.05 7.45 16.32
C GLN A 233 16.73 8.07 15.84
N ARG A 234 15.68 7.92 16.63
CA ARG A 234 14.41 8.61 16.40
C ARG A 234 14.58 10.11 16.57
N LEU A 235 14.06 10.87 15.63
CA LEU A 235 14.12 12.34 15.64
C LEU A 235 12.71 12.98 15.63
N GLY A 236 11.68 12.22 15.99
CA GLY A 236 10.29 12.67 15.81
C GLY A 236 10.01 12.95 14.33
N ASN A 237 9.53 14.14 14.03
CA ASN A 237 9.26 14.57 12.65
C ASN A 237 10.49 15.24 11.98
N ALA A 238 11.62 15.35 12.68
CA ALA A 238 12.79 16.06 12.14
C ALA A 238 13.55 15.21 11.12
N HIS A 239 13.92 15.83 10.00
CA HIS A 239 14.75 15.19 8.97
C HIS A 239 16.20 15.04 9.47
N PRO A 240 16.86 13.87 9.28
CA PRO A 240 18.21 13.64 9.80
C PRO A 240 19.27 14.51 9.13
N ASN A 241 19.12 14.82 7.84
CA ASN A 241 20.16 15.43 7.02
C ASN A 241 19.83 16.87 6.55
N ILE A 242 18.67 17.41 6.88
CA ILE A 242 18.20 18.73 6.44
C ILE A 242 17.59 19.49 7.62
N VAL A 243 17.93 20.79 7.78
CA VAL A 243 17.41 21.64 8.86
C VAL A 243 17.21 23.08 8.34
N PRO A 244 16.02 23.70 8.65
CA PRO A 244 14.82 23.13 9.27
C PRO A 244 14.00 22.29 8.29
N TYR A 245 13.59 21.10 8.70
CA TYR A 245 12.70 20.22 7.97
C TYR A 245 11.94 19.36 8.98
N GLN A 246 10.85 19.89 9.51
CA GLN A 246 10.01 19.27 10.56
C GLN A 246 8.74 20.08 10.80
N ASP A 247 7.94 19.67 11.79
CA ASP A 247 6.84 20.43 12.33
C ASP A 247 7.32 21.54 13.29
N PHE A 248 6.57 22.64 13.30
CA PHE A 248 6.77 23.76 14.21
C PHE A 248 5.44 24.27 14.76
N PRO A 249 5.37 24.68 16.05
CA PRO A 249 4.16 25.24 16.62
C PRO A 249 3.83 26.60 15.99
N THR A 250 2.54 26.88 15.92
CA THR A 250 1.97 28.17 15.47
C THR A 250 1.08 28.74 16.57
N ALA A 251 0.44 29.88 16.32
CA ALA A 251 -0.51 30.47 17.27
C ALA A 251 -1.77 29.62 17.50
N ASP A 252 -2.10 28.71 16.57
CA ASP A 252 -3.36 27.95 16.55
C ASP A 252 -3.18 26.43 16.29
N GLY A 253 -1.95 25.93 16.34
CA GLY A 253 -1.64 24.52 16.12
C GLY A 253 -0.20 24.29 15.70
N ASP A 254 0.01 23.43 14.70
CA ASP A 254 1.32 23.11 14.15
C ASP A 254 1.28 23.17 12.61
N PHE A 255 2.44 23.44 12.00
CA PHE A 255 2.61 23.36 10.55
C PHE A 255 3.93 22.66 10.20
N ILE A 256 3.99 22.07 9.03
CA ILE A 256 5.20 21.47 8.48
C ILE A 256 5.97 22.53 7.72
N LEU A 257 7.27 22.68 8.02
CA LEU A 257 8.21 23.53 7.31
C LEU A 257 9.29 22.66 6.67
N THR A 258 9.49 22.80 5.34
CA THR A 258 10.45 22.00 4.58
C THR A 258 11.44 22.90 3.81
N VAL A 259 12.53 23.27 4.47
CA VAL A 259 13.59 24.08 3.87
C VAL A 259 14.66 23.18 3.28
N GLY A 260 14.60 22.94 1.97
CA GLY A 260 15.48 21.97 1.29
C GLY A 260 16.86 22.50 0.90
N ASN A 261 17.09 23.85 0.93
CA ASN A 261 18.35 24.46 0.54
C ASN A 261 18.57 25.83 1.18
N ASP A 262 19.78 26.40 1.01
CA ASP A 262 20.16 27.66 1.66
C ASP A 262 19.39 28.87 1.10
N SER A 263 18.95 28.85 -0.15
CA SER A 263 18.11 29.90 -0.73
C SER A 263 16.71 29.92 -0.08
N GLN A 264 16.11 28.76 0.16
CA GLN A 264 14.83 28.66 0.87
C GLN A 264 14.99 29.04 2.36
N PHE A 265 16.13 28.74 2.98
CA PHE A 265 16.42 29.19 4.36
C PHE A 265 16.43 30.71 4.47
N ARG A 266 17.07 31.41 3.52
CA ARG A 266 17.07 32.89 3.47
C ARG A 266 15.65 33.44 3.42
N LYS A 267 14.83 32.95 2.49
CA LYS A 267 13.44 33.37 2.34
C LYS A 267 12.60 33.08 3.58
N PHE A 268 12.81 31.92 4.20
CA PHE A 268 12.15 31.59 5.46
C PHE A 268 12.55 32.57 6.57
N ALA A 269 13.83 32.86 6.73
CA ALA A 269 14.34 33.79 7.75
C ALA A 269 13.76 35.21 7.58
N GLU A 270 13.63 35.69 6.34
CA GLU A 270 12.99 36.97 6.02
C GLU A 270 11.50 36.97 6.43
N VAL A 271 10.72 35.94 6.06
CA VAL A 271 9.30 35.81 6.44
C VAL A 271 9.13 35.64 7.96
N ALA A 272 10.09 35.00 8.62
CA ALA A 272 10.13 34.84 10.08
C ALA A 272 10.51 36.14 10.82
N GLY A 273 10.92 37.19 10.08
CA GLY A 273 11.41 38.42 10.69
C GLY A 273 12.75 38.24 11.41
N ARG A 274 13.56 37.31 10.93
CA ARG A 274 14.86 36.94 11.50
C ARG A 274 15.96 36.85 10.43
N PRO A 275 16.15 37.91 9.62
CA PRO A 275 17.14 37.88 8.53
C PRO A 275 18.58 37.64 9.03
N GLU A 276 18.88 37.98 10.27
CA GLU A 276 20.15 37.75 10.90
C GLU A 276 20.57 36.26 10.96
N TRP A 277 19.66 35.33 10.89
CA TRP A 277 20.00 33.91 10.88
C TRP A 277 20.78 33.49 9.64
N VAL A 278 20.64 34.23 8.55
CA VAL A 278 21.30 33.91 7.26
C VAL A 278 22.81 34.14 7.34
N ASP A 279 23.20 35.18 8.06
CA ASP A 279 24.62 35.58 8.20
C ASP A 279 25.28 35.01 9.46
N ASP A 280 24.49 34.29 10.30
CA ASP A 280 25.03 33.62 11.47
C ASP A 280 25.90 32.43 11.01
N PRO A 281 27.21 32.41 11.42
CA PRO A 281 28.13 31.36 11.01
C PRO A 281 27.70 29.96 11.42
N ARG A 282 26.81 29.82 12.41
CA ARG A 282 26.24 28.54 12.84
C ARG A 282 25.19 28.02 11.86
N PHE A 283 24.54 28.89 11.06
CA PHE A 283 23.34 28.54 10.26
C PHE A 283 23.49 28.83 8.77
N ALA A 284 24.61 29.38 8.31
CA ALA A 284 24.81 29.85 6.94
C ALA A 284 24.64 28.76 5.86
N THR A 285 24.93 27.49 6.17
CA THR A 285 24.75 26.37 5.25
C THR A 285 23.95 25.23 5.90
N ASN A 286 23.32 24.36 5.08
CA ASN A 286 22.60 23.20 5.60
C ASN A 286 23.50 22.33 6.50
N LYS A 287 24.75 22.08 6.13
CA LYS A 287 25.71 21.32 6.94
C LYS A 287 25.86 21.91 8.35
N LEU A 288 25.98 23.23 8.43
CA LEU A 288 26.10 23.95 9.71
C LEU A 288 24.80 23.93 10.48
N ARG A 289 23.65 24.09 9.83
CA ARG A 289 22.33 23.98 10.48
C ARG A 289 22.06 22.58 11.03
N VAL A 290 22.47 21.53 10.31
CA VAL A 290 22.39 20.14 10.82
C VAL A 290 23.26 19.96 12.08
N ALA A 291 24.49 20.48 12.07
CA ALA A 291 25.40 20.39 13.21
C ALA A 291 24.91 21.19 14.43
N ASN A 292 24.23 22.32 14.20
CA ASN A 292 23.74 23.23 15.23
C ASN A 292 22.20 23.19 15.39
N ARG A 293 21.57 22.05 15.06
CA ARG A 293 20.09 21.94 15.14
C ARG A 293 19.52 22.19 16.53
N SER A 294 20.25 21.80 17.56
CA SER A 294 19.86 22.00 18.97
C SER A 294 19.79 23.49 19.34
N GLU A 295 20.43 24.37 18.58
CA GLU A 295 20.37 25.82 18.78
C GLU A 295 19.32 26.46 17.86
N LEU A 296 19.30 26.09 16.57
CA LEU A 296 18.41 26.72 15.60
C LEU A 296 16.94 26.35 15.78
N VAL A 297 16.62 25.07 16.05
CA VAL A 297 15.24 24.61 16.15
C VAL A 297 14.46 25.32 17.28
N PRO A 298 15.00 25.51 18.49
CA PRO A 298 14.35 26.31 19.53
C PRO A 298 14.10 27.77 19.13
N LEU A 299 15.04 28.40 18.42
CA LEU A 299 14.86 29.78 17.92
C LEU A 299 13.70 29.87 16.91
N ILE A 300 13.61 28.89 16.01
CA ILE A 300 12.50 28.82 15.05
C ILE A 300 11.17 28.62 15.79
N ARG A 301 11.10 27.68 16.75
CA ARG A 301 9.91 27.46 17.56
C ARG A 301 9.41 28.73 18.26
N GLN A 302 10.32 29.55 18.78
CA GLN A 302 9.99 30.85 19.39
C GLN A 302 9.45 31.87 18.37
N ALA A 303 9.91 31.81 17.12
CA ALA A 303 9.48 32.73 16.09
C ALA A 303 8.11 32.31 15.46
N THR A 304 7.85 31.01 15.40
CA THR A 304 6.66 30.52 14.66
C THR A 304 5.33 30.68 15.40
N VAL A 305 5.33 30.78 16.71
CA VAL A 305 4.12 30.92 17.55
C VAL A 305 3.38 32.28 17.39
N PHE A 306 3.97 33.25 16.70
CA PHE A 306 3.37 34.60 16.54
C PHE A 306 2.40 34.72 15.36
N LYS A 307 2.28 33.69 14.52
CA LYS A 307 1.35 33.67 13.36
C LYS A 307 0.54 32.38 13.39
N THR A 308 -0.66 32.42 12.81
CA THR A 308 -1.48 31.21 12.61
C THR A 308 -0.89 30.31 11.54
N THR A 309 -1.27 29.04 11.52
CA THR A 309 -0.91 28.07 10.48
C THR A 309 -1.24 28.63 9.08
N ALA A 310 -2.43 29.16 8.90
CA ALA A 310 -2.85 29.75 7.62
C ALA A 310 -1.97 30.95 7.18
N GLN A 311 -1.58 31.81 8.13
CA GLN A 311 -0.70 32.94 7.84
C GLN A 311 0.71 32.49 7.43
N TRP A 312 1.27 31.46 8.11
CA TRP A 312 2.57 30.89 7.74
C TRP A 312 2.53 30.28 6.35
N VAL A 313 1.55 29.44 6.07
CA VAL A 313 1.40 28.78 4.77
C VAL A 313 1.30 29.82 3.66
N ALA A 314 0.40 30.80 3.76
CA ALA A 314 0.21 31.81 2.73
C ALA A 314 1.50 32.64 2.46
N GLN A 315 2.22 33.04 3.51
CA GLN A 315 3.43 33.86 3.35
C GLN A 315 4.63 33.06 2.79
N LEU A 316 4.78 31.81 3.19
CA LEU A 316 5.89 30.95 2.74
C LEU A 316 5.68 30.45 1.30
N GLU A 317 4.45 30.08 0.94
CA GLU A 317 4.10 29.72 -0.43
C GLU A 317 4.33 30.88 -1.40
N ALA A 318 3.99 32.11 -1.02
CA ALA A 318 4.20 33.30 -1.84
C ALA A 318 5.69 33.53 -2.21
N VAL A 319 6.61 33.05 -1.39
CA VAL A 319 8.06 33.13 -1.64
C VAL A 319 8.69 31.83 -2.11
N GLY A 320 7.86 30.77 -2.31
CA GLY A 320 8.30 29.47 -2.82
C GLY A 320 9.06 28.63 -1.78
N VAL A 321 8.72 28.73 -0.50
CA VAL A 321 9.19 27.83 0.56
C VAL A 321 8.09 26.81 0.83
N PRO A 322 8.34 25.50 0.60
CA PRO A 322 7.34 24.48 0.81
C PRO A 322 6.97 24.34 2.29
N CYS A 323 5.70 24.35 2.58
CA CYS A 323 5.13 24.20 3.91
C CYS A 323 3.67 23.72 3.81
N GLY A 324 3.06 23.35 4.91
CA GLY A 324 1.66 22.95 4.92
C GLY A 324 1.13 22.61 6.31
N PRO A 325 -0.19 22.49 6.46
CA PRO A 325 -0.82 22.04 7.69
C PRO A 325 -0.63 20.52 7.89
N ILE A 326 -0.91 20.05 9.10
CA ILE A 326 -1.07 18.63 9.41
C ILE A 326 -2.57 18.34 9.42
N ASN A 327 -3.06 17.73 8.35
CA ASN A 327 -4.49 17.47 8.15
C ASN A 327 -4.92 16.13 8.75
N ASP A 328 -6.10 16.08 9.34
CA ASP A 328 -6.82 14.84 9.57
C ASP A 328 -7.52 14.34 8.27
N LEU A 329 -8.11 13.14 8.31
CA LEU A 329 -8.73 12.56 7.12
C LEU A 329 -9.95 13.35 6.62
N ALA A 330 -10.69 14.02 7.50
CA ALA A 330 -11.81 14.86 7.08
C ALA A 330 -11.29 16.09 6.31
N GLN A 331 -10.23 16.71 6.79
CA GLN A 331 -9.55 17.83 6.14
C GLN A 331 -8.91 17.39 4.81
N VAL A 332 -8.29 16.20 4.76
CA VAL A 332 -7.72 15.64 3.51
C VAL A 332 -8.81 15.51 2.43
N PHE A 333 -9.97 14.94 2.74
CA PHE A 333 -11.04 14.76 1.76
C PHE A 333 -11.82 16.05 1.46
N ALA A 334 -11.69 17.09 2.28
CA ALA A 334 -12.19 18.44 2.03
C ALA A 334 -11.19 19.32 1.26
N ASP A 335 -9.94 18.89 1.11
CA ASP A 335 -8.88 19.66 0.44
C ASP A 335 -9.21 19.89 -1.03
N PRO A 336 -9.10 21.14 -1.53
CA PRO A 336 -9.43 21.47 -2.92
C PRO A 336 -8.64 20.68 -3.97
N GLN A 337 -7.39 20.39 -3.72
CA GLN A 337 -6.57 19.60 -4.64
C GLN A 337 -7.00 18.12 -4.65
N VAL A 338 -7.33 17.55 -3.51
CA VAL A 338 -7.85 16.17 -3.38
C VAL A 338 -9.20 16.05 -4.11
N GLN A 339 -10.08 17.04 -3.95
CA GLN A 339 -11.37 17.11 -4.65
C GLN A 339 -11.20 17.29 -6.16
N ALA A 340 -10.37 18.26 -6.59
CA ALA A 340 -10.10 18.52 -8.01
C ALA A 340 -9.50 17.30 -8.72
N ARG A 341 -8.74 16.47 -7.99
CA ARG A 341 -8.21 15.22 -8.52
C ARG A 341 -9.17 14.03 -8.42
N GLY A 342 -10.36 14.21 -7.84
CA GLY A 342 -11.40 13.19 -7.71
C GLY A 342 -10.90 11.94 -6.96
N LEU A 343 -10.16 12.15 -5.85
CA LEU A 343 -9.59 11.03 -5.08
C LEU A 343 -10.64 10.33 -4.20
N ALA A 344 -11.74 11.00 -3.84
CA ALA A 344 -12.91 10.37 -3.24
C ALA A 344 -13.94 10.07 -4.34
N MET A 345 -14.36 8.81 -4.44
CA MET A 345 -15.33 8.36 -5.44
C MET A 345 -16.34 7.38 -4.83
N GLN A 346 -17.39 7.07 -5.57
CA GLN A 346 -18.40 6.10 -5.18
C GLN A 346 -18.63 5.12 -6.33
N LEU A 347 -18.87 3.85 -6.00
CA LEU A 347 -19.22 2.80 -6.95
C LEU A 347 -20.56 2.16 -6.59
N PRO A 348 -21.36 1.71 -7.57
CA PRO A 348 -22.56 0.94 -7.30
C PRO A 348 -22.23 -0.34 -6.52
N HIS A 349 -22.95 -0.60 -5.42
CA HIS A 349 -22.75 -1.76 -4.56
C HIS A 349 -24.08 -2.50 -4.30
N ALA A 350 -24.06 -3.81 -4.37
CA ALA A 350 -25.27 -4.65 -4.35
C ALA A 350 -26.11 -4.50 -3.07
N LEU A 351 -25.48 -4.30 -1.91
CA LEU A 351 -26.21 -4.20 -0.63
C LEU A 351 -26.40 -2.75 -0.15
N ALA A 352 -25.49 -1.84 -0.51
CA ALA A 352 -25.50 -0.48 0.04
C ALA A 352 -25.93 0.60 -0.98
N GLY A 353 -26.28 0.20 -2.20
CA GLY A 353 -26.51 1.12 -3.31
C GLY A 353 -25.22 1.77 -3.80
N LEU A 354 -24.45 2.44 -2.94
CA LEU A 354 -23.15 3.03 -3.24
C LEU A 354 -22.13 2.68 -2.15
N VAL A 355 -20.88 2.43 -2.56
CA VAL A 355 -19.73 2.24 -1.67
C VAL A 355 -18.67 3.32 -1.94
N PRO A 356 -18.20 4.04 -0.89
CA PRO A 356 -17.11 4.98 -1.04
C PRO A 356 -15.79 4.27 -1.32
N GLN A 357 -14.96 4.87 -2.19
CA GLN A 357 -13.65 4.35 -2.57
C GLN A 357 -12.64 5.47 -2.68
N VAL A 358 -11.36 5.15 -2.43
CA VAL A 358 -10.25 6.05 -2.76
C VAL A 358 -9.78 5.69 -4.17
N ALA A 359 -9.78 6.67 -5.07
CA ALA A 359 -9.38 6.47 -6.46
C ALA A 359 -7.89 6.09 -6.59
N SER A 360 -7.55 5.38 -7.65
CA SER A 360 -6.14 5.10 -7.99
C SER A 360 -5.38 6.42 -8.26
N PRO A 361 -4.14 6.55 -7.76
CA PRO A 361 -3.30 7.71 -8.08
C PRO A 361 -2.73 7.66 -9.50
N ILE A 362 -2.85 6.52 -10.19
CA ILE A 362 -2.29 6.31 -11.54
C ILE A 362 -3.15 7.05 -12.57
N ARG A 363 -2.51 7.87 -13.39
CA ARG A 363 -3.15 8.65 -14.46
C ARG A 363 -2.41 8.42 -15.78
N LEU A 364 -2.98 7.61 -16.65
CA LEU A 364 -2.44 7.34 -17.98
C LEU A 364 -3.24 8.11 -19.03
N SER A 365 -2.57 8.83 -19.92
CA SER A 365 -3.22 9.71 -20.90
C SER A 365 -3.95 8.97 -22.00
N LYS A 366 -3.56 7.74 -22.35
CA LYS A 366 -4.16 6.93 -23.42
C LYS A 366 -5.02 5.77 -22.92
N THR A 367 -4.64 5.20 -21.76
CA THR A 367 -5.29 4.03 -21.16
C THR A 367 -5.63 4.34 -19.71
N PRO A 368 -6.57 5.26 -19.43
CA PRO A 368 -6.89 5.64 -18.06
C PRO A 368 -7.34 4.45 -17.24
N VAL A 369 -7.17 4.56 -15.93
CA VAL A 369 -7.70 3.60 -14.96
C VAL A 369 -9.22 3.49 -15.10
N GLU A 370 -9.73 2.28 -15.03
CA GLU A 370 -11.17 1.98 -15.11
C GLU A 370 -11.72 1.53 -13.76
N TYR A 371 -12.88 2.04 -13.38
CA TYR A 371 -13.62 1.65 -12.18
C TYR A 371 -14.90 0.93 -12.61
N ARG A 372 -14.81 -0.38 -12.86
CA ARG A 372 -15.88 -1.18 -13.44
C ARG A 372 -16.82 -1.76 -12.40
N ASN A 373 -16.25 -2.25 -11.29
CA ASN A 373 -16.99 -2.96 -10.26
C ASN A 373 -16.58 -2.49 -8.86
N ALA A 374 -17.56 -2.40 -7.97
CA ALA A 374 -17.30 -2.28 -6.53
C ALA A 374 -16.55 -3.53 -6.02
N PRO A 375 -15.97 -3.48 -4.81
CA PRO A 375 -15.50 -4.70 -4.15
C PRO A 375 -16.63 -5.72 -4.07
N PRO A 376 -16.43 -6.98 -4.53
CA PRO A 376 -17.49 -7.94 -4.71
C PRO A 376 -17.97 -8.56 -3.38
N LEU A 377 -19.21 -8.99 -3.32
CA LEU A 377 -19.70 -9.88 -2.28
C LEU A 377 -19.01 -11.24 -2.38
N LEU A 378 -18.97 -11.99 -1.27
CA LEU A 378 -18.35 -13.32 -1.24
C LEU A 378 -19.03 -14.25 -2.24
N GLY A 379 -18.23 -14.77 -3.18
CA GLY A 379 -18.68 -15.72 -4.19
C GLY A 379 -19.63 -15.15 -5.26
N GLU A 380 -19.79 -13.83 -5.33
CA GLU A 380 -20.72 -13.16 -6.25
C GLU A 380 -20.58 -13.63 -7.69
N HIS A 381 -19.36 -13.93 -8.12
CA HIS A 381 -19.05 -14.29 -9.52
C HIS A 381 -18.76 -15.78 -9.71
N THR A 382 -18.94 -16.63 -8.68
CA THR A 382 -18.54 -18.06 -8.73
C THR A 382 -19.14 -18.77 -9.93
N ARG A 383 -20.46 -18.71 -10.10
CA ARG A 383 -21.12 -19.36 -11.25
C ARG A 383 -20.66 -18.80 -12.59
N GLN A 384 -20.65 -17.49 -12.70
CA GLN A 384 -20.28 -16.80 -13.93
C GLN A 384 -18.86 -17.19 -14.40
N VAL A 385 -17.88 -17.15 -13.50
CA VAL A 385 -16.48 -17.47 -13.82
C VAL A 385 -16.33 -18.95 -14.19
N LEU A 386 -16.95 -19.86 -13.42
CA LEU A 386 -16.85 -21.29 -13.71
C LEU A 386 -17.51 -21.67 -15.05
N GLU A 387 -18.63 -21.04 -15.40
CA GLU A 387 -19.28 -21.25 -16.71
C GLU A 387 -18.49 -20.58 -17.86
N GLN A 388 -18.07 -19.33 -17.73
CA GLN A 388 -17.48 -18.56 -18.82
C GLN A 388 -15.99 -18.88 -19.02
N VAL A 389 -15.21 -19.07 -17.95
CA VAL A 389 -13.78 -19.32 -18.05
C VAL A 389 -13.49 -20.81 -18.20
N LEU A 390 -14.14 -21.68 -17.41
CA LEU A 390 -13.89 -23.11 -17.45
C LEU A 390 -14.85 -23.88 -18.38
N GLY A 391 -15.93 -23.24 -18.85
CA GLY A 391 -16.93 -23.90 -19.71
C GLY A 391 -17.79 -24.94 -18.99
N LEU A 392 -17.88 -24.86 -17.65
CA LEU A 392 -18.69 -25.82 -16.89
C LEU A 392 -20.18 -25.60 -17.13
N LYS A 393 -20.93 -26.71 -17.19
CA LYS A 393 -22.39 -26.63 -17.26
C LYS A 393 -22.99 -26.21 -15.93
N ALA A 394 -24.10 -25.46 -15.96
CA ALA A 394 -24.82 -25.03 -14.78
C ALA A 394 -25.11 -26.17 -13.76
N ALA A 395 -25.47 -27.34 -14.26
CA ALA A 395 -25.70 -28.52 -13.42
C ALA A 395 -24.45 -28.98 -12.67
N THR A 396 -23.26 -28.86 -13.29
CA THR A 396 -21.98 -29.19 -12.64
C THR A 396 -21.66 -28.19 -11.55
N VAL A 397 -21.84 -26.89 -11.82
CA VAL A 397 -21.61 -25.85 -10.81
C VAL A 397 -22.53 -26.03 -9.61
N GLU A 398 -23.78 -26.38 -9.85
CA GLU A 398 -24.75 -26.65 -8.78
C GLU A 398 -24.39 -27.92 -7.97
N ALA A 399 -23.84 -28.94 -8.61
CA ALA A 399 -23.33 -30.13 -7.90
C ALA A 399 -22.12 -29.80 -7.01
N LEU A 400 -21.19 -28.98 -7.50
CA LEU A 400 -20.04 -28.48 -6.74
C LEU A 400 -20.48 -27.64 -5.52
N ARG A 401 -21.50 -26.81 -5.69
CA ARG A 401 -22.08 -26.02 -4.61
C ARG A 401 -22.68 -26.92 -3.52
N ARG A 402 -23.49 -27.93 -3.90
CA ARG A 402 -24.09 -28.87 -2.96
C ARG A 402 -23.06 -29.69 -2.20
N SER A 403 -21.92 -29.99 -2.80
CA SER A 403 -20.80 -30.70 -2.15
C SER A 403 -19.90 -29.77 -1.33
N GLY A 404 -20.21 -28.46 -1.30
CA GLY A 404 -19.44 -27.44 -0.58
C GLY A 404 -18.03 -27.24 -1.13
N VAL A 405 -17.81 -27.50 -2.43
CA VAL A 405 -16.55 -27.21 -3.11
C VAL A 405 -16.49 -25.75 -3.53
N VAL A 406 -17.64 -25.18 -3.88
CA VAL A 406 -17.80 -23.77 -4.28
C VAL A 406 -18.99 -23.14 -3.56
#